data_c9a6379318987e9836a3020e8bb18920
#
_entry.id   c9a6379318987e9836a3020e8bb18920
#
_cell.length_a   1.000
_cell.length_b   1.000
_cell.length_c   1.000
_cell.angle_alpha   90.00
_cell.angle_beta   90.00
_cell.angle_gamma   90.00
#
_symmetry.space_group_name_H-M   'P 1'
#
loop_
_entity.id
_entity.type
_entity.pdbx_description
1 polymer ?
#
loop_
_entity_poly.entity_id
_entity_poly.type
_entity_poly.pdbx_seq_one_letter_code
_entity_poly.pdbx_strand_id
1 'polypeptide(L)'
;MIRLTSLVRLTSLELRNFKNIRKGNIVLSSWSTKRSLPGSDIIGIYGQNGSGKTSVIQALAVLKNIFYGGDISQSAADCVSKKFGDEKAEDARICVKGVKFDEDSQSAVYEFSYTVAIAEAGSRIAETDKGPVITAEEITIKKFSGKESRRTLMAYNGGDDSWDYEIRPKTAWKNIFATNEKIRTELVVEQRLALKNHSSLIFSNDFFRLLSKVCQQDDASGGDATRGKTDNIGQLCELIASIKIFAISDFAIVDTTRYAISIMNHLKMSTHEGEYGVFADASFDVNLLEANDLKPRQLDALNSTLKKMNPVLTALVPGLSLSLHRFGQSLGDDGKPVERVQITCVRDGIALPLRCESEGIKKLVSILMLLIDVYAKPSACVAVDELDSGIFEFLLGELLQVLKEHGRGQLIFTAHNLRPLEILDKGSLYFTTTNPDNRYIKFRGSREKNNLRNQYLRAINLGGQPETVYGPTNSFDIDGAFYDAGFPEEG
;
A
#
# COMPACT_ATOMS: atom_id res chain seq x y z
N MET A 1 22.86 7.65 -17.60
CA MET A 1 21.38 7.51 -17.42
C MET A 1 21.20 6.50 -16.31
N ILE A 2 21.01 6.96 -15.06
CA ILE A 2 20.74 6.09 -13.91
C ILE A 2 19.32 5.57 -14.13
N ARG A 3 19.17 4.28 -14.44
CA ARG A 3 17.87 3.63 -14.40
C ARG A 3 17.40 3.69 -12.96
N LEU A 4 16.42 4.55 -12.68
CA LEU A 4 15.74 4.64 -11.40
C LEU A 4 14.73 3.48 -11.29
N THR A 5 15.25 2.29 -11.12
CA THR A 5 14.47 1.09 -10.81
C THR A 5 14.76 0.72 -9.36
N SER A 6 13.78 0.21 -8.65
CA SER A 6 13.92 -0.16 -7.25
C SER A 6 13.22 -1.48 -6.98
N LEU A 7 13.99 -2.50 -6.63
CA LEU A 7 13.45 -3.80 -6.27
C LEU A 7 13.26 -3.86 -4.75
N VAL A 8 12.10 -3.40 -4.29
CA VAL A 8 11.67 -3.43 -2.88
C VAL A 8 10.55 -4.45 -2.73
N ARG A 9 10.58 -5.21 -1.61
CA ARG A 9 9.54 -6.16 -1.25
C ARG A 9 9.16 -6.00 0.21
N LEU A 10 7.88 -5.88 0.50
CA LEU A 10 7.37 -5.80 1.86
C LEU A 10 7.36 -7.19 2.50
N THR A 11 7.83 -7.32 3.73
CA THR A 11 7.95 -8.61 4.42
C THR A 11 7.00 -8.78 5.59
N SER A 12 6.67 -7.71 6.30
CA SER A 12 5.67 -7.76 7.37
C SER A 12 5.05 -6.40 7.64
N LEU A 13 3.83 -6.42 8.19
CA LEU A 13 3.08 -5.26 8.66
C LEU A 13 2.65 -5.52 10.10
N GLU A 14 2.97 -4.62 11.02
CA GLU A 14 2.48 -4.61 12.40
C GLU A 14 1.65 -3.35 12.63
N LEU A 15 0.47 -3.52 13.21
CA LEU A 15 -0.47 -2.45 13.55
C LEU A 15 -0.66 -2.41 15.07
N ARG A 16 -0.65 -1.21 15.65
CA ARG A 16 -0.99 -0.98 17.07
C ARG A 16 -1.90 0.23 17.17
N ASN A 17 -2.95 0.10 17.97
CA ASN A 17 -3.95 1.15 18.20
C ASN A 17 -4.51 1.76 16.92
N PHE A 18 -4.63 0.93 15.88
CA PHE A 18 -5.11 1.32 14.56
C PHE A 18 -6.56 0.91 14.39
N LYS A 19 -7.49 1.88 14.38
CA LYS A 19 -8.94 1.62 14.38
C LYS A 19 -9.35 0.70 15.54
N ASN A 20 -9.97 -0.43 15.23
CA ASN A 20 -10.39 -1.45 16.20
C ASN A 20 -9.31 -2.51 16.49
N ILE A 21 -8.07 -2.26 16.09
CA ILE A 21 -6.93 -3.17 16.29
C ILE A 21 -6.05 -2.60 17.38
N ARG A 22 -5.99 -3.27 18.53
CA ARG A 22 -5.01 -2.92 19.58
C ARG A 22 -3.63 -3.46 19.20
N LYS A 23 -3.59 -4.70 18.70
CA LYS A 23 -2.38 -5.30 18.15
C LYS A 23 -2.69 -6.28 17.03
N GLY A 24 -1.96 -6.16 15.91
CA GLY A 24 -2.06 -7.08 14.77
C GLY A 24 -0.73 -7.18 14.03
N ASN A 25 -0.37 -8.39 13.59
CA ASN A 25 0.84 -8.63 12.81
C ASN A 25 0.55 -9.57 11.64
N ILE A 26 1.02 -9.20 10.46
CA ILE A 26 0.87 -9.97 9.22
C ILE A 26 2.24 -10.09 8.55
N VAL A 27 2.64 -11.31 8.22
CA VAL A 27 3.80 -11.59 7.37
C VAL A 27 3.34 -11.53 5.91
N LEU A 28 3.92 -10.65 5.12
CA LEU A 28 3.52 -10.33 3.74
C LEU A 28 4.34 -11.07 2.69
N SER A 29 5.43 -11.72 3.09
CA SER A 29 6.30 -12.43 2.16
C SER A 29 6.81 -13.72 2.77
N SER A 30 6.92 -14.74 1.94
CA SER A 30 7.60 -16.00 2.26
C SER A 30 9.13 -15.88 2.28
N TRP A 31 9.66 -14.67 1.99
CA TRP A 31 11.09 -14.44 1.95
C TRP A 31 11.77 -14.85 3.26
N SER A 32 12.82 -15.61 3.13
CA SER A 32 13.67 -16.06 4.23
C SER A 32 15.10 -15.58 3.99
N THR A 33 15.97 -15.73 4.99
CA THR A 33 17.38 -15.32 4.94
C THR A 33 18.23 -16.00 3.84
N LYS A 34 17.63 -16.78 2.95
CA LYS A 34 18.28 -17.41 1.78
C LYS A 34 18.78 -16.42 0.73
N ARG A 35 18.61 -15.12 0.96
CA ARG A 35 19.16 -14.01 0.15
C ARG A 35 18.67 -13.90 -1.30
N SER A 36 17.91 -14.84 -1.82
CA SER A 36 17.33 -14.79 -3.16
C SER A 36 15.92 -14.20 -3.14
N LEU A 37 15.55 -13.57 -4.24
CA LEU A 37 14.21 -13.06 -4.45
C LEU A 37 13.20 -14.22 -4.43
N PRO A 38 12.12 -14.17 -3.63
CA PRO A 38 11.07 -15.18 -3.65
C PRO A 38 10.27 -15.10 -4.95
N GLY A 39 9.52 -16.14 -5.26
CA GLY A 39 8.48 -16.10 -6.27
C GLY A 39 7.31 -15.20 -5.86
N SER A 40 6.10 -15.56 -6.29
CA SER A 40 4.89 -14.84 -5.90
C SER A 40 4.63 -14.94 -4.39
N ASP A 41 4.24 -13.82 -3.76
CA ASP A 41 3.66 -13.81 -2.42
C ASP A 41 2.19 -13.39 -2.51
N ILE A 42 1.28 -14.31 -2.23
CA ILE A 42 -0.16 -14.06 -2.22
C ILE A 42 -0.66 -14.19 -0.80
N ILE A 43 -1.27 -13.14 -0.27
CA ILE A 43 -1.77 -13.07 1.11
C ILE A 43 -3.26 -12.73 1.09
N GLY A 44 -4.10 -13.67 1.53
CA GLY A 44 -5.52 -13.49 1.70
C GLY A 44 -5.91 -13.27 3.17
N ILE A 45 -6.79 -12.31 3.43
CA ILE A 45 -7.26 -11.95 4.77
C ILE A 45 -8.77 -12.19 4.85
N TYR A 46 -9.17 -13.05 5.77
CA TYR A 46 -10.54 -13.52 5.97
C TYR A 46 -11.06 -13.18 7.36
N GLY A 47 -12.37 -13.09 7.50
CA GLY A 47 -13.02 -12.91 8.78
C GLY A 47 -14.36 -12.19 8.70
N GLN A 48 -15.00 -12.01 9.85
CA GLN A 48 -16.29 -11.36 10.02
C GLN A 48 -16.26 -9.89 9.57
N ASN A 49 -17.44 -9.33 9.24
CA ASN A 49 -17.57 -7.90 9.00
C ASN A 49 -17.18 -7.08 10.23
N GLY A 50 -16.49 -5.95 10.03
CA GLY A 50 -16.00 -5.13 11.15
C GLY A 50 -14.81 -5.70 11.92
N SER A 51 -14.27 -6.87 11.55
CA SER A 51 -13.16 -7.53 12.25
C SER A 51 -11.76 -7.00 11.92
N GLY A 52 -11.64 -5.99 11.05
CA GLY A 52 -10.36 -5.35 10.72
C GLY A 52 -9.68 -5.87 9.46
N LYS A 53 -10.36 -6.59 8.56
CA LYS A 53 -9.82 -6.98 7.24
C LYS A 53 -9.36 -5.77 6.43
N THR A 54 -10.27 -4.84 6.17
CA THR A 54 -10.04 -3.59 5.44
C THR A 54 -8.97 -2.70 6.09
N SER A 55 -8.80 -2.80 7.41
CA SER A 55 -7.80 -2.00 8.14
C SER A 55 -6.37 -2.27 7.69
N VAL A 56 -6.07 -3.48 7.20
CA VAL A 56 -4.75 -3.81 6.61
C VAL A 56 -4.54 -3.04 5.32
N ILE A 57 -5.54 -3.03 4.43
CA ILE A 57 -5.48 -2.32 3.14
C ILE A 57 -5.36 -0.81 3.39
N GLN A 58 -6.10 -0.28 4.36
CA GLN A 58 -6.04 1.14 4.74
C GLN A 58 -4.69 1.53 5.36
N ALA A 59 -4.10 0.67 6.19
CA ALA A 59 -2.75 0.91 6.72
C ALA A 59 -1.69 0.94 5.59
N LEU A 60 -1.83 0.05 4.60
CA LEU A 60 -0.98 0.07 3.41
C LEU A 60 -1.22 1.34 2.55
N ALA A 61 -2.46 1.84 2.48
CA ALA A 61 -2.78 3.10 1.79
C ALA A 61 -2.14 4.31 2.49
N VAL A 62 -2.20 4.36 3.82
CA VAL A 62 -1.49 5.39 4.61
C VAL A 62 0.02 5.33 4.35
N LEU A 63 0.62 4.14 4.40
CA LEU A 63 2.05 3.96 4.11
C LEU A 63 2.41 4.40 2.69
N LYS A 64 1.57 4.10 1.70
CA LYS A 64 1.80 4.55 0.32
C LYS A 64 1.85 6.08 0.23
N ASN A 65 0.90 6.79 0.87
CA ASN A 65 0.90 8.25 0.91
C ASN A 65 2.13 8.81 1.61
N ILE A 66 2.53 8.22 2.73
CA ILE A 66 3.76 8.56 3.45
C ILE A 66 4.98 8.39 2.54
N PHE A 67 5.15 7.25 1.91
CA PHE A 67 6.30 6.94 1.05
C PHE A 67 6.35 7.84 -0.20
N TYR A 68 5.22 8.23 -0.70
CA TYR A 68 5.14 9.24 -1.77
C TYR A 68 5.56 10.63 -1.30
N GLY A 69 5.45 10.93 0.00
CA GLY A 69 5.66 12.26 0.61
C GLY A 69 4.41 13.14 0.54
N GLY A 70 3.24 12.52 0.46
CA GLY A 70 1.94 13.19 0.39
C GLY A 70 1.31 13.46 1.75
N ASP A 71 0.20 14.18 1.72
CA ASP A 71 -0.65 14.48 2.87
C ASP A 71 -1.42 13.23 3.32
N ILE A 72 -1.41 12.92 4.63
CA ILE A 72 -2.12 11.78 5.21
C ILE A 72 -3.49 12.13 5.77
N SER A 73 -3.90 13.41 5.78
CA SER A 73 -5.13 13.88 6.43
C SER A 73 -6.37 13.08 6.00
N GLN A 74 -6.49 12.77 4.73
CA GLN A 74 -7.60 11.95 4.23
C GLN A 74 -7.41 10.45 4.48
N SER A 75 -6.22 9.91 4.22
CA SER A 75 -5.97 8.47 4.32
C SER A 75 -5.92 7.99 5.76
N ALA A 76 -5.50 8.83 6.70
CA ALA A 76 -5.39 8.51 8.12
C ALA A 76 -6.51 9.09 9.01
N ALA A 77 -7.47 9.83 8.46
CA ALA A 77 -8.51 10.52 9.24
C ALA A 77 -9.29 9.63 10.21
N ASP A 78 -9.57 8.37 9.84
CA ASP A 78 -10.28 7.42 10.71
C ASP A 78 -9.36 6.32 11.27
N CYS A 79 -8.04 6.52 11.18
CA CYS A 79 -7.09 5.48 11.56
C CYS A 79 -6.74 5.52 13.05
N VAL A 80 -6.85 6.69 13.68
CA VAL A 80 -6.62 6.87 15.12
C VAL A 80 -7.87 6.39 15.88
N SER A 81 -7.68 5.51 16.85
CA SER A 81 -8.77 5.07 17.72
C SER A 81 -9.26 6.26 18.57
N LYS A 82 -10.46 6.76 18.26
CA LYS A 82 -11.14 7.72 19.12
C LYS A 82 -11.67 6.97 20.33
N LYS A 83 -11.03 7.11 21.47
CA LYS A 83 -11.61 6.69 22.73
C LYS A 83 -12.64 7.74 23.16
N PHE A 84 -13.89 7.33 23.27
CA PHE A 84 -14.92 8.13 23.92
C PHE A 84 -14.72 8.03 25.43
N GLY A 85 -14.22 9.09 26.08
CA GLY A 85 -13.97 9.17 27.52
C GLY A 85 -12.67 9.91 27.87
N ASP A 86 -12.39 10.06 29.16
CA ASP A 86 -11.26 10.84 29.72
C ASP A 86 -9.87 10.20 29.56
N GLU A 87 -9.76 9.03 28.95
CA GLU A 87 -8.46 8.40 28.68
C GLU A 87 -7.79 9.04 27.46
N LYS A 88 -6.55 9.48 27.60
CA LYS A 88 -5.70 9.93 26.49
C LYS A 88 -5.64 8.83 25.43
N ALA A 89 -6.08 9.14 24.21
CA ALA A 89 -5.92 8.24 23.09
C ALA A 89 -4.43 7.98 22.86
N GLU A 90 -4.04 6.71 22.77
CA GLU A 90 -2.68 6.35 22.36
C GLU A 90 -2.52 6.53 20.85
N ASP A 91 -1.33 6.93 20.43
CA ASP A 91 -1.01 7.09 19.02
C ASP A 91 -1.19 5.77 18.26
N ALA A 92 -1.81 5.83 17.09
CA ALA A 92 -1.81 4.70 16.17
C ALA A 92 -0.40 4.49 15.63
N ARG A 93 0.06 3.23 15.58
CA ARG A 93 1.39 2.90 15.07
C ARG A 93 1.30 1.89 13.95
N ILE A 94 2.02 2.19 12.86
CA ILE A 94 2.21 1.29 11.74
C ILE A 94 3.70 1.00 11.63
N CYS A 95 4.09 -0.27 11.71
CA CYS A 95 5.45 -0.72 11.45
C CYS A 95 5.45 -1.64 10.24
N VAL A 96 6.21 -1.29 9.21
CA VAL A 96 6.41 -2.11 8.02
C VAL A 96 7.87 -2.51 7.91
N LYS A 97 8.11 -3.78 7.56
CA LYS A 97 9.44 -4.26 7.20
C LYS A 97 9.45 -4.61 5.72
N GLY A 98 10.61 -4.42 5.10
CA GLY A 98 10.84 -4.79 3.73
C GLY A 98 12.29 -5.13 3.47
N VAL A 99 12.56 -5.63 2.28
CA VAL A 99 13.89 -5.95 1.80
C VAL A 99 14.11 -5.20 0.49
N LYS A 100 15.27 -4.56 0.39
CA LYS A 100 15.78 -4.04 -0.87
C LYS A 100 16.69 -5.08 -1.49
N PHE A 101 16.44 -5.37 -2.76
CA PHE A 101 17.26 -6.25 -3.58
C PHE A 101 18.08 -5.43 -4.57
N ASP A 102 19.20 -5.95 -4.93
CA ASP A 102 19.97 -5.52 -6.08
C ASP A 102 19.26 -5.99 -7.36
N GLU A 103 19.16 -5.15 -8.35
CA GLU A 103 18.37 -5.42 -9.55
C GLU A 103 19.03 -6.44 -10.48
N ASP A 104 20.34 -6.34 -10.63
CA ASP A 104 21.09 -7.19 -11.55
C ASP A 104 21.27 -8.59 -10.97
N SER A 105 21.72 -8.68 -9.72
CA SER A 105 21.97 -9.96 -9.04
C SER A 105 20.73 -10.56 -8.39
N GLN A 106 19.64 -9.80 -8.22
CA GLN A 106 18.45 -10.17 -7.46
C GLN A 106 18.76 -10.67 -6.04
N SER A 107 19.90 -10.26 -5.49
CA SER A 107 20.32 -10.60 -4.13
C SER A 107 19.86 -9.54 -3.13
N ALA A 108 19.51 -9.97 -1.92
CA ALA A 108 19.12 -9.06 -0.85
C ALA A 108 20.32 -8.21 -0.40
N VAL A 109 20.17 -6.88 -0.46
CA VAL A 109 21.16 -5.90 -0.02
C VAL A 109 20.99 -5.60 1.45
N TYR A 110 19.79 -5.18 1.86
CA TYR A 110 19.44 -4.97 3.25
C TYR A 110 17.94 -5.12 3.53
N GLU A 111 17.65 -5.52 4.75
CA GLU A 111 16.32 -5.45 5.35
C GLU A 111 16.15 -4.08 6.00
N PHE A 112 15.03 -3.40 5.75
CA PHE A 112 14.66 -2.18 6.42
C PHE A 112 13.42 -2.37 7.30
N SER A 113 13.26 -1.49 8.28
CA SER A 113 12.01 -1.35 9.04
C SER A 113 11.70 0.14 9.14
N TYR A 114 10.47 0.50 8.81
CA TYR A 114 9.94 1.83 8.98
C TYR A 114 8.75 1.79 9.95
N THR A 115 8.81 2.64 10.97
CA THR A 115 7.77 2.77 12.00
C THR A 115 7.30 4.21 12.02
N VAL A 116 5.99 4.42 12.00
CA VAL A 116 5.34 5.71 12.10
C VAL A 116 4.30 5.69 13.21
N ALA A 117 4.25 6.78 14.00
CA ALA A 117 3.20 7.04 14.99
C ALA A 117 2.34 8.20 14.51
N ILE A 118 1.02 8.04 14.59
CA ILE A 118 0.02 9.00 14.11
C ILE A 118 -0.93 9.30 15.25
N ALA A 119 -1.11 10.60 15.55
CA ALA A 119 -2.05 11.09 16.54
C ALA A 119 -3.11 11.99 15.90
N GLU A 120 -4.19 12.26 16.62
CA GLU A 120 -5.15 13.29 16.24
C GLU A 120 -4.60 14.69 16.63
N ALA A 121 -4.68 15.67 15.75
CA ALA A 121 -4.04 16.98 15.90
C ALA A 121 -4.52 17.80 17.11
N GLY A 122 -5.75 17.59 17.58
CA GLY A 122 -6.40 18.39 18.65
C GLY A 122 -5.73 18.41 20.01
N SER A 123 -4.64 17.66 20.22
CA SER A 123 -3.93 17.63 21.50
C SER A 123 -2.52 18.25 21.47
N ARG A 124 -1.98 18.59 20.30
CA ARG A 124 -0.53 18.89 20.15
C ARG A 124 -0.18 20.04 19.21
N ILE A 125 -1.10 20.52 18.40
CA ILE A 125 -0.91 21.65 17.47
C ILE A 125 -2.09 22.59 17.67
N ALA A 126 -1.92 23.89 17.41
CA ALA A 126 -2.92 24.93 17.65
C ALA A 126 -4.37 24.49 17.39
N GLU A 127 -5.30 24.85 18.27
CA GLU A 127 -6.73 24.46 18.31
C GLU A 127 -7.50 24.56 16.98
N THR A 128 -6.90 25.12 15.94
CA THR A 128 -7.50 25.35 14.62
C THR A 128 -7.23 24.24 13.60
N ASP A 129 -6.25 23.37 13.83
CA ASP A 129 -5.84 22.34 12.87
C ASP A 129 -6.39 20.98 13.27
N LYS A 130 -7.45 20.53 12.59
CA LYS A 130 -8.13 19.26 12.83
C LYS A 130 -7.68 18.24 11.79
N GLY A 131 -6.94 17.21 12.20
CA GLY A 131 -6.54 16.12 11.32
C GLY A 131 -5.49 15.21 11.97
N PRO A 132 -5.18 14.04 11.36
CA PRO A 132 -4.12 13.17 11.83
C PRO A 132 -2.75 13.79 11.55
N VAL A 133 -1.84 13.72 12.52
CA VAL A 133 -0.45 14.19 12.39
C VAL A 133 0.53 13.08 12.72
N ILE A 134 1.68 13.10 12.06
CA ILE A 134 2.78 12.18 12.34
C ILE A 134 3.55 12.71 13.54
N THR A 135 3.55 11.96 14.63
CA THR A 135 4.20 12.34 15.90
C THR A 135 5.59 11.75 16.05
N ALA A 136 5.86 10.62 15.43
CA ALA A 136 7.18 9.99 15.42
C ALA A 136 7.40 9.15 14.16
N GLU A 137 8.65 9.12 13.71
CA GLU A 137 9.10 8.24 12.63
C GLU A 137 10.45 7.63 12.98
N GLU A 138 10.63 6.37 12.58
CA GLU A 138 11.90 5.67 12.71
C GLU A 138 12.15 4.80 11.48
N ILE A 139 13.36 4.88 10.91
CA ILE A 139 13.83 4.01 9.84
C ILE A 139 15.13 3.33 10.25
N THR A 140 15.13 2.00 10.16
CA THR A 140 16.28 1.14 10.52
C THR A 140 16.64 0.24 9.38
N ILE A 141 17.92 -0.19 9.32
CA ILE A 141 18.40 -1.19 8.37
C ILE A 141 19.16 -2.31 9.04
N LYS A 142 19.23 -3.46 8.35
CA LYS A 142 20.14 -4.57 8.64
C LYS A 142 20.76 -5.03 7.33
N LYS A 143 22.06 -4.89 7.18
CA LYS A 143 22.81 -5.37 6.00
C LYS A 143 22.93 -6.88 6.01
N PHE A 144 22.95 -7.47 4.81
CA PHE A 144 23.22 -8.91 4.64
C PHE A 144 24.68 -9.23 4.37
N SER A 145 25.51 -8.23 4.05
CA SER A 145 26.95 -8.34 3.92
C SER A 145 27.61 -8.12 5.30
N GLY A 146 28.13 -9.20 5.92
CA GLY A 146 28.84 -9.10 7.20
C GLY A 146 28.01 -9.51 8.42
N LYS A 147 28.56 -9.27 9.65
CA LYS A 147 27.93 -9.55 10.95
C LYS A 147 27.22 -8.30 11.54
N GLU A 148 26.72 -7.40 10.70
CA GLU A 148 26.11 -6.16 11.20
C GLU A 148 24.77 -6.42 11.90
N SER A 149 24.62 -5.83 13.08
CA SER A 149 23.34 -5.75 13.79
C SER A 149 22.43 -4.71 13.11
N ARG A 150 21.12 -4.79 13.38
CA ARG A 150 20.17 -3.76 12.98
C ARG A 150 20.59 -2.40 13.57
N ARG A 151 20.58 -1.35 12.73
CA ARG A 151 20.92 0.01 13.16
C ARG A 151 19.86 1.00 12.69
N THR A 152 19.66 2.05 13.49
CA THR A 152 18.79 3.17 13.15
C THR A 152 19.53 4.11 12.20
N LEU A 153 18.93 4.42 11.06
CA LEU A 153 19.42 5.45 10.14
C LEU A 153 18.92 6.84 10.56
N MET A 154 17.64 6.93 10.90
CA MET A 154 17.00 8.15 11.40
C MET A 154 15.81 7.78 12.29
N ALA A 155 15.66 8.49 13.37
CA ALA A 155 14.44 8.49 14.17
C ALA A 155 14.25 9.88 14.79
N TYR A 156 12.99 10.30 14.89
CA TYR A 156 12.62 11.48 15.65
C TYR A 156 11.28 11.27 16.35
N ASN A 157 11.05 12.04 17.42
CA ASN A 157 9.79 12.07 18.15
C ASN A 157 9.36 13.52 18.30
N GLY A 158 8.27 13.91 17.67
CA GLY A 158 7.70 15.27 17.65
C GLY A 158 6.66 15.51 18.74
N GLY A 159 6.63 14.68 19.78
CA GLY A 159 5.55 14.65 20.77
C GLY A 159 5.63 15.62 21.93
N ASP A 160 6.68 16.42 22.08
CA ASP A 160 6.84 17.37 23.18
C ASP A 160 6.84 18.82 22.67
N ASP A 161 6.24 19.74 23.45
CA ASP A 161 6.20 21.20 23.19
C ASP A 161 7.58 21.87 23.18
N SER A 162 8.63 21.14 23.57
CA SER A 162 10.01 21.58 23.44
C SER A 162 10.44 21.48 21.98
N TRP A 163 10.69 22.61 21.37
CA TRP A 163 11.06 22.84 19.98
C TRP A 163 12.39 22.19 19.53
N ASP A 164 13.07 21.41 20.37
CA ASP A 164 14.25 20.63 20.06
C ASP A 164 13.88 19.17 19.77
N TYR A 165 13.46 18.92 18.54
CA TYR A 165 13.30 17.56 18.04
C TYR A 165 14.63 16.83 18.05
N GLU A 166 14.78 15.88 18.99
CA GLU A 166 15.97 15.03 19.01
C GLU A 166 15.97 14.04 17.86
N ILE A 167 16.81 14.32 16.86
CA ILE A 167 17.05 13.34 15.79
C ILE A 167 18.10 12.34 16.28
N ARG A 168 17.83 11.06 16.11
CA ARG A 168 18.76 9.96 16.39
C ARG A 168 19.21 9.29 15.09
N PRO A 169 20.42 8.71 15.02
CA PRO A 169 21.46 8.72 16.06
C PRO A 169 22.15 10.09 16.17
N LYS A 170 22.24 10.59 17.42
CA LYS A 170 22.83 11.93 17.71
C LYS A 170 24.21 12.13 17.10
N THR A 171 25.05 11.10 17.10
CA THR A 171 26.43 11.17 16.61
C THR A 171 26.50 11.42 15.10
N ALA A 172 25.65 10.83 14.30
CA ALA A 172 25.61 11.04 12.85
C ALA A 172 25.16 12.47 12.52
N TRP A 173 24.07 12.92 13.12
CA TRP A 173 23.48 14.22 12.84
C TRP A 173 24.24 15.40 13.45
N LYS A 174 24.86 15.21 14.65
CA LYS A 174 25.69 16.25 15.28
C LYS A 174 26.86 16.69 14.39
N ASN A 175 27.49 15.76 13.70
CA ASN A 175 28.61 16.09 12.81
C ASN A 175 28.15 16.94 11.61
N ILE A 176 26.98 16.68 11.06
CA ILE A 176 26.41 17.46 9.94
C ILE A 176 26.03 18.86 10.40
N PHE A 177 25.40 18.97 11.57
CA PHE A 177 25.00 20.25 12.15
C PHE A 177 26.21 21.11 12.57
N ALA A 178 27.31 20.47 13.03
CA ALA A 178 28.53 21.18 13.41
C ALA A 178 29.26 21.76 12.20
N THR A 179 29.15 21.13 11.03
CA THR A 179 29.82 21.61 9.81
C THR A 179 28.97 22.61 9.02
N ASN A 180 27.63 22.65 9.23
CA ASN A 180 26.76 23.52 8.46
C ASN A 180 25.48 23.89 9.26
N GLU A 181 25.54 25.07 9.92
CA GLU A 181 24.41 25.60 10.70
C GLU A 181 23.15 25.86 9.85
N LYS A 182 23.33 26.17 8.58
CA LYS A 182 22.22 26.38 7.64
C LYS A 182 21.38 25.09 7.44
N ILE A 183 22.03 23.93 7.37
CA ILE A 183 21.35 22.64 7.25
C ILE A 183 20.49 22.37 8.49
N ARG A 184 20.97 22.71 9.69
CA ARG A 184 20.18 22.57 10.92
C ARG A 184 18.92 23.43 10.86
N THR A 185 19.03 24.66 10.42
CA THR A 185 17.90 25.59 10.31
C THR A 185 16.89 25.10 9.28
N GLU A 186 17.37 24.69 8.10
CA GLU A 186 16.51 24.12 7.04
C GLU A 186 15.77 22.88 7.56
N LEU A 187 16.42 21.99 8.30
CA LEU A 187 15.80 20.79 8.86
C LEU A 187 14.67 21.13 9.87
N VAL A 188 14.88 22.12 10.74
CA VAL A 188 13.83 22.56 11.69
C VAL A 188 12.62 23.14 10.95
N VAL A 189 12.86 23.87 9.85
CA VAL A 189 11.78 24.39 9.00
C VAL A 189 11.01 23.22 8.36
N GLU A 190 11.72 22.22 7.81
CA GLU A 190 11.08 21.06 7.19
C GLU A 190 10.25 20.24 8.19
N GLN A 191 10.71 20.09 9.43
CA GLN A 191 9.93 19.43 10.50
C GLN A 191 8.60 20.15 10.75
N ARG A 192 8.62 21.47 10.83
CA ARG A 192 7.41 22.29 11.03
C ARG A 192 6.47 22.21 9.83
N LEU A 193 7.03 22.26 8.62
CA LEU A 193 6.25 22.12 7.38
C LEU A 193 5.61 20.73 7.27
N ALA A 194 6.34 19.66 7.61
CA ALA A 194 5.81 18.31 7.62
C ALA A 194 4.61 18.18 8.56
N LEU A 195 4.71 18.72 9.78
CA LEU A 195 3.60 18.75 10.74
C LEU A 195 2.40 19.53 10.18
N LYS A 196 2.64 20.76 9.71
CA LYS A 196 1.57 21.63 9.14
C LYS A 196 0.89 21.01 7.93
N ASN A 197 1.65 20.31 7.10
CA ASN A 197 1.16 19.70 5.87
C ASN A 197 0.68 18.25 6.07
N HIS A 198 0.53 17.78 7.32
CA HIS A 198 0.11 16.41 7.64
C HIS A 198 0.93 15.36 6.86
N SER A 199 2.23 15.53 6.76
CA SER A 199 3.10 14.70 5.94
C SER A 199 4.29 14.14 6.71
N SER A 200 4.96 13.14 6.14
CA SER A 200 6.20 12.59 6.68
C SER A 200 7.35 13.57 6.51
N LEU A 201 8.18 13.71 7.54
CA LEU A 201 9.48 14.39 7.41
C LEU A 201 10.43 13.55 6.57
N ILE A 202 10.58 12.25 6.92
CA ILE A 202 11.57 11.35 6.29
C ILE A 202 11.35 11.24 4.78
N PHE A 203 10.09 11.19 4.35
CA PHE A 203 9.72 11.05 2.94
C PHE A 203 9.31 12.37 2.27
N SER A 204 9.47 13.55 2.93
CA SER A 204 9.22 14.82 2.26
C SER A 204 10.20 15.04 1.10
N ASN A 205 9.76 15.74 0.05
CA ASN A 205 10.61 16.02 -1.10
C ASN A 205 11.73 17.01 -0.74
N ASP A 206 11.44 17.96 0.12
CA ASP A 206 12.40 18.98 0.51
C ASP A 206 13.47 18.43 1.46
N PHE A 207 13.09 17.56 2.39
CA PHE A 207 14.05 16.80 3.18
C PHE A 207 14.95 15.91 2.33
N PHE A 208 14.38 15.22 1.33
CA PHE A 208 15.16 14.40 0.39
C PHE A 208 16.16 15.25 -0.41
N ARG A 209 15.74 16.44 -0.87
CA ARG A 209 16.66 17.42 -1.52
C ARG A 209 17.76 17.89 -0.60
N LEU A 210 17.43 18.14 0.67
CA LEU A 210 18.42 18.53 1.69
C LEU A 210 19.47 17.43 1.89
N LEU A 211 19.04 16.17 2.07
CA LEU A 211 19.94 15.02 2.18
C LEU A 211 20.83 14.86 0.94
N SER A 212 20.27 15.02 -0.24
CA SER A 212 21.02 14.91 -1.51
C SER A 212 22.12 15.96 -1.62
N LYS A 213 21.86 17.19 -1.17
CA LYS A 213 22.90 18.25 -1.11
C LYS A 213 24.02 17.89 -0.15
N VAL A 214 23.69 17.32 1.03
CA VAL A 214 24.69 16.87 2.01
C VAL A 214 25.57 15.79 1.40
N CYS A 215 25.00 14.78 0.74
CA CYS A 215 25.77 13.71 0.10
C CYS A 215 26.71 14.24 -1.00
N GLN A 216 26.26 15.19 -1.82
CA GLN A 216 27.08 15.77 -2.91
C GLN A 216 28.26 16.62 -2.39
N GLN A 217 28.08 17.33 -1.27
CA GLN A 217 29.15 18.14 -0.67
C GLN A 217 30.29 17.29 -0.09
N ASP A 218 29.97 16.11 0.41
CA ASP A 218 30.96 15.18 0.95
C ASP A 218 31.78 14.48 -0.13
N ASP A 219 31.17 14.12 -1.26
CA ASP A 219 31.87 13.56 -2.42
C ASP A 219 32.90 14.55 -2.99
N ALA A 220 32.64 15.85 -2.90
CA ALA A 220 33.53 16.92 -3.38
C ALA A 220 34.72 17.21 -2.45
N SER A 221 34.62 16.87 -1.16
CA SER A 221 35.66 17.19 -0.14
C SER A 221 36.75 16.13 0.02
N GLY A 222 36.72 14.99 -0.68
CA GLY A 222 37.86 14.08 -0.97
C GLY A 222 38.61 13.45 0.20
N GLY A 223 38.14 13.54 1.44
CA GLY A 223 38.86 13.08 2.63
C GLY A 223 38.52 11.67 3.09
N ASP A 224 39.53 10.79 3.14
CA ASP A 224 39.41 9.38 3.59
C ASP A 224 38.91 9.23 5.04
N ALA A 225 39.06 10.25 5.87
CA ALA A 225 38.61 10.25 7.27
C ALA A 225 37.08 10.47 7.45
N THR A 226 36.38 10.91 6.42
CA THR A 226 34.93 11.20 6.40
C THR A 226 34.10 10.03 5.87
N ARG A 227 34.68 9.12 5.08
CA ARG A 227 33.98 8.00 4.44
C ARG A 227 33.15 7.11 5.36
N GLY A 228 33.58 6.88 6.60
CA GLY A 228 32.81 6.07 7.55
C GLY A 228 31.65 6.81 8.25
N LYS A 229 31.63 8.16 8.19
CA LYS A 229 30.63 9.01 8.88
C LYS A 229 29.44 9.37 7.98
N THR A 230 29.68 9.50 6.68
CA THR A 230 28.68 9.80 5.64
C THR A 230 27.96 8.56 5.10
N ASP A 231 28.48 7.36 5.36
CA ASP A 231 27.87 6.08 4.93
C ASP A 231 26.40 5.95 5.42
N ASN A 232 26.08 6.46 6.61
CA ASN A 232 24.71 6.41 7.16
C ASN A 232 23.73 7.29 6.38
N ILE A 233 24.15 8.49 5.95
CA ILE A 233 23.27 9.43 5.23
C ILE A 233 23.12 9.03 3.77
N GLY A 234 24.22 8.60 3.15
CA GLY A 234 24.16 8.03 1.81
C GLY A 234 23.19 6.84 1.73
N GLN A 235 23.24 5.94 2.73
CA GLN A 235 22.32 4.81 2.80
C GLN A 235 20.89 5.23 3.09
N LEU A 236 20.67 6.25 3.94
CA LEU A 236 19.35 6.81 4.18
C LEU A 236 18.78 7.40 2.89
N CYS A 237 19.57 8.21 2.17
CA CYS A 237 19.17 8.82 0.90
C CYS A 237 18.82 7.76 -0.15
N GLU A 238 19.66 6.74 -0.31
CA GLU A 238 19.44 5.62 -1.22
C GLU A 238 18.16 4.83 -0.88
N LEU A 239 17.94 4.57 0.41
CA LEU A 239 16.76 3.83 0.86
C LEU A 239 15.48 4.64 0.66
N ILE A 240 15.48 5.95 1.00
CA ILE A 240 14.34 6.84 0.76
C ILE A 240 14.02 6.89 -0.73
N ALA A 241 15.02 7.08 -1.59
CA ALA A 241 14.85 7.07 -3.05
C ALA A 241 14.19 5.77 -3.52
N SER A 242 14.74 4.64 -3.07
CA SER A 242 14.23 3.30 -3.43
C SER A 242 12.77 3.10 -3.01
N ILE A 243 12.41 3.49 -1.78
CA ILE A 243 11.04 3.36 -1.26
C ILE A 243 10.09 4.33 -1.99
N LYS A 244 10.53 5.55 -2.31
CA LYS A 244 9.71 6.51 -3.08
C LYS A 244 9.41 6.00 -4.49
N ILE A 245 10.43 5.46 -5.20
CA ILE A 245 10.24 4.84 -6.51
C ILE A 245 9.26 3.67 -6.41
N PHE A 246 9.44 2.77 -5.45
CA PHE A 246 8.53 1.67 -5.19
C PHE A 246 7.08 2.17 -4.97
N ALA A 247 6.88 3.20 -4.15
CA ALA A 247 5.56 3.75 -3.86
C ALA A 247 4.87 4.35 -5.10
N ILE A 248 5.64 4.93 -6.01
CA ILE A 248 5.14 5.56 -7.25
C ILE A 248 4.81 4.48 -8.30
N SER A 249 5.74 3.56 -8.55
CA SER A 249 5.71 2.69 -9.73
C SER A 249 5.10 1.32 -9.47
N ASP A 250 5.31 0.74 -8.27
CA ASP A 250 5.08 -0.68 -8.04
C ASP A 250 4.15 -0.98 -6.86
N PHE A 251 3.81 0.02 -6.04
CA PHE A 251 2.92 -0.16 -4.90
C PHE A 251 1.53 0.37 -5.20
N ALA A 252 0.60 -0.51 -5.52
CA ALA A 252 -0.78 -0.16 -5.86
C ALA A 252 -1.76 -0.60 -4.76
N ILE A 253 -2.71 0.28 -4.43
CA ILE A 253 -3.76 0.03 -3.44
C ILE A 253 -5.12 0.27 -4.10
N VAL A 254 -6.01 -0.71 -3.97
CA VAL A 254 -7.41 -0.64 -4.39
C VAL A 254 -8.27 -0.81 -3.13
N ASP A 255 -8.76 0.31 -2.61
CA ASP A 255 -9.61 0.38 -1.40
C ASP A 255 -11.06 0.66 -1.80
N THR A 256 -12.00 -0.16 -1.33
CA THR A 256 -13.42 -0.04 -1.65
C THR A 256 -14.15 1.00 -0.82
N THR A 257 -13.61 1.44 0.32
CA THR A 257 -14.36 2.24 1.30
C THR A 257 -14.36 3.75 1.07
N ARG A 258 -13.29 4.33 0.51
CA ARG A 258 -13.17 5.80 0.37
C ARG A 258 -12.89 6.29 -1.05
N TYR A 259 -12.30 5.44 -1.87
CA TYR A 259 -11.92 5.77 -3.24
C TYR A 259 -12.59 4.84 -4.27
N ALA A 260 -13.51 3.99 -3.82
CA ALA A 260 -14.10 2.93 -4.60
C ALA A 260 -14.68 3.41 -5.94
N ILE A 261 -15.42 4.50 -5.93
CA ILE A 261 -16.05 5.03 -7.15
C ILE A 261 -14.98 5.68 -8.04
N SER A 262 -13.99 6.36 -7.47
CA SER A 262 -12.99 7.10 -8.26
C SER A 262 -11.86 6.18 -8.78
N ILE A 263 -11.33 5.27 -7.96
CA ILE A 263 -10.20 4.40 -8.38
C ILE A 263 -10.66 3.23 -9.25
N MET A 264 -11.82 2.61 -8.95
CA MET A 264 -12.37 1.54 -9.76
C MET A 264 -12.77 2.00 -11.18
N ASN A 265 -13.04 3.29 -11.34
CA ASN A 265 -13.41 3.85 -12.63
C ASN A 265 -12.25 4.52 -13.38
N HIS A 266 -11.05 4.50 -12.80
CA HIS A 266 -9.88 5.14 -13.39
C HIS A 266 -8.71 4.15 -13.51
N LEU A 267 -8.09 4.13 -14.68
CA LEU A 267 -6.85 3.43 -14.93
C LEU A 267 -5.69 4.43 -14.78
N LYS A 268 -4.88 4.28 -13.73
CA LYS A 268 -3.67 5.10 -13.56
C LYS A 268 -2.62 4.67 -14.55
N MET A 269 -2.12 5.62 -15.30
CA MET A 269 -1.13 5.41 -16.33
C MET A 269 0.02 6.40 -16.16
N SER A 270 1.22 6.03 -16.59
CA SER A 270 2.36 6.93 -16.67
C SER A 270 2.90 6.99 -18.09
N THR A 271 3.25 8.19 -18.53
CA THR A 271 4.08 8.37 -19.72
C THR A 271 5.52 8.51 -19.23
N HIS A 272 6.41 7.62 -19.66
CA HIS A 272 7.84 7.72 -19.34
C HIS A 272 8.43 8.96 -20.03
N GLU A 273 8.33 10.10 -19.38
CA GLU A 273 9.07 11.32 -19.70
C GLU A 273 9.78 11.81 -18.44
N GLY A 274 11.01 11.41 -18.30
CA GLY A 274 11.95 11.95 -17.33
C GLY A 274 13.14 12.54 -18.03
N GLU A 275 13.05 13.77 -18.52
CA GLU A 275 14.21 14.62 -18.64
C GLU A 275 14.42 15.30 -17.28
N TYR A 276 15.62 15.03 -16.71
CA TYR A 276 16.15 15.64 -15.49
C TYR A 276 15.50 15.28 -14.14
N GLY A 277 15.96 14.22 -13.50
CA GLY A 277 16.36 14.17 -12.09
C GLY A 277 15.34 14.49 -10.97
N VAL A 278 14.09 14.74 -11.27
CA VAL A 278 13.00 14.98 -10.32
C VAL A 278 11.91 13.98 -10.61
N PHE A 279 11.32 13.36 -9.59
CA PHE A 279 10.22 12.40 -9.64
C PHE A 279 8.94 12.96 -10.29
N ALA A 280 9.02 13.44 -11.51
CA ALA A 280 7.91 13.87 -12.33
C ALA A 280 7.57 12.79 -13.34
N ASP A 281 7.00 11.69 -12.85
CA ASP A 281 6.18 10.84 -13.69
C ASP A 281 4.94 11.67 -14.04
N ALA A 282 4.75 11.95 -15.33
CA ALA A 282 3.49 12.49 -15.82
C ALA A 282 2.45 11.36 -15.74
N SER A 283 2.02 11.02 -14.52
CA SER A 283 0.90 10.13 -14.32
C SER A 283 -0.38 10.83 -14.75
N PHE A 284 -1.24 10.10 -15.44
CA PHE A 284 -2.57 10.59 -15.81
C PHE A 284 -3.59 9.49 -15.56
N ASP A 285 -4.80 9.90 -15.27
CA ASP A 285 -5.90 9.00 -15.02
C ASP A 285 -6.76 8.90 -16.26
N VAL A 286 -7.13 7.69 -16.67
CA VAL A 286 -8.09 7.41 -17.72
C VAL A 286 -9.37 6.92 -17.07
N ASN A 287 -10.48 7.66 -17.25
CA ASN A 287 -11.79 7.22 -16.81
C ASN A 287 -12.25 6.04 -17.67
N LEU A 288 -12.51 4.91 -17.02
CA LEU A 288 -12.91 3.65 -17.68
C LEU A 288 -14.35 3.71 -18.23
N LEU A 289 -15.22 4.51 -17.61
CA LEU A 289 -16.65 4.52 -17.88
C LEU A 289 -17.08 5.68 -18.80
N GLU A 290 -16.35 6.79 -18.79
CA GLU A 290 -16.66 7.99 -19.52
C GLU A 290 -15.64 8.27 -20.63
N ALA A 291 -15.94 9.25 -21.50
CA ALA A 291 -15.01 9.68 -22.52
C ALA A 291 -13.86 10.50 -21.90
N ASN A 292 -12.69 10.36 -22.48
CA ASN A 292 -11.45 11.02 -22.06
C ASN A 292 -10.89 11.85 -23.20
N ASP A 293 -10.41 13.05 -22.90
CA ASP A 293 -9.66 13.89 -23.82
C ASP A 293 -8.16 13.67 -23.60
N LEU A 294 -7.52 12.90 -24.50
CA LEU A 294 -6.14 12.43 -24.34
C LEU A 294 -5.20 13.09 -25.35
N LYS A 295 -4.03 13.50 -24.87
CA LYS A 295 -2.91 13.91 -25.73
C LYS A 295 -2.37 12.71 -26.52
N PRO A 296 -1.73 12.92 -27.68
CA PRO A 296 -1.25 11.81 -28.53
C PRO A 296 -0.45 10.75 -27.76
N ARG A 297 0.49 11.16 -26.89
CA ARG A 297 1.31 10.23 -26.10
C ARG A 297 0.50 9.47 -25.05
N GLN A 298 -0.49 10.10 -24.44
CA GLN A 298 -1.41 9.43 -23.49
C GLN A 298 -2.25 8.39 -24.22
N LEU A 299 -2.70 8.70 -25.42
CA LEU A 299 -3.46 7.79 -26.27
C LEU A 299 -2.61 6.56 -26.69
N ASP A 300 -1.34 6.77 -27.05
CA ASP A 300 -0.40 5.68 -27.38
C ASP A 300 -0.16 4.77 -26.15
N ALA A 301 0.00 5.36 -24.97
CA ALA A 301 0.13 4.62 -23.72
C ALA A 301 -1.13 3.78 -23.44
N LEU A 302 -2.34 4.38 -23.60
CA LEU A 302 -3.59 3.65 -23.43
C LEU A 302 -3.74 2.51 -24.44
N ASN A 303 -3.46 2.74 -25.71
CA ASN A 303 -3.48 1.68 -26.74
C ASN A 303 -2.52 0.54 -26.41
N SER A 304 -1.31 0.85 -25.95
CA SER A 304 -0.33 -0.16 -25.53
C SER A 304 -0.83 -0.97 -24.33
N THR A 305 -1.50 -0.32 -23.39
CA THR A 305 -2.08 -0.98 -22.20
C THR A 305 -3.23 -1.91 -22.59
N LEU A 306 -4.17 -1.47 -23.43
CA LEU A 306 -5.25 -2.32 -23.91
C LEU A 306 -4.74 -3.54 -24.71
N LYS A 307 -3.68 -3.36 -25.49
CA LYS A 307 -3.02 -4.49 -26.19
C LYS A 307 -2.45 -5.53 -25.24
N LYS A 308 -1.95 -5.12 -24.04
CA LYS A 308 -1.47 -6.05 -23.01
C LYS A 308 -2.61 -6.70 -22.26
N MET A 309 -3.69 -5.98 -22.03
CA MET A 309 -4.84 -6.48 -21.28
C MET A 309 -5.69 -7.49 -22.07
N ASN A 310 -5.90 -7.24 -23.35
CA ASN A 310 -6.81 -8.04 -24.17
C ASN A 310 -6.53 -9.56 -24.21
N PRO A 311 -5.28 -10.03 -24.38
CA PRO A 311 -5.02 -11.47 -24.34
C PRO A 311 -5.44 -12.11 -23.02
N VAL A 312 -5.17 -11.43 -21.90
CA VAL A 312 -5.52 -11.91 -20.56
C VAL A 312 -7.03 -11.84 -20.36
N LEU A 313 -7.65 -10.72 -20.73
CA LEU A 313 -9.10 -10.53 -20.61
C LEU A 313 -9.88 -11.57 -21.41
N THR A 314 -9.48 -11.84 -22.66
CA THR A 314 -10.12 -12.86 -23.52
C THR A 314 -9.95 -14.27 -22.96
N ALA A 315 -8.84 -14.56 -22.29
CA ALA A 315 -8.63 -15.84 -21.61
C ALA A 315 -9.52 -15.99 -20.35
N LEU A 316 -9.70 -14.89 -19.60
CA LEU A 316 -10.54 -14.89 -18.38
C LEU A 316 -12.05 -14.84 -18.70
N VAL A 317 -12.43 -14.12 -19.75
CA VAL A 317 -13.81 -13.93 -20.18
C VAL A 317 -13.87 -14.17 -21.70
N PRO A 318 -14.11 -15.43 -22.14
CA PRO A 318 -14.11 -15.78 -23.55
C PRO A 318 -15.00 -14.87 -24.40
N GLY A 319 -14.45 -14.38 -25.51
CA GLY A 319 -15.16 -13.51 -26.44
C GLY A 319 -15.17 -12.02 -26.06
N LEU A 320 -14.65 -11.63 -24.89
CA LEU A 320 -14.58 -10.24 -24.47
C LEU A 320 -13.24 -9.62 -24.80
N SER A 321 -13.24 -8.44 -25.41
CA SER A 321 -12.05 -7.62 -25.61
C SER A 321 -12.37 -6.13 -25.44
N LEU A 322 -11.33 -5.32 -25.20
CA LEU A 322 -11.42 -3.87 -25.06
C LEU A 322 -10.95 -3.20 -26.35
N SER A 323 -11.66 -2.15 -26.75
CA SER A 323 -11.25 -1.28 -27.85
C SER A 323 -11.51 0.20 -27.51
N LEU A 324 -11.08 1.11 -28.38
CA LEU A 324 -11.33 2.55 -28.23
C LEU A 324 -12.31 3.02 -29.29
N HIS A 325 -13.41 3.61 -28.84
CA HIS A 325 -14.25 4.42 -29.70
C HIS A 325 -13.70 5.84 -29.76
N ARG A 326 -13.50 6.37 -30.96
CA ARG A 326 -12.94 7.70 -31.21
C ARG A 326 -14.03 8.65 -31.66
N PHE A 327 -14.20 9.75 -30.96
CA PHE A 327 -15.20 10.77 -31.29
C PHE A 327 -14.64 11.87 -32.20
N GLY A 328 -13.31 12.03 -32.29
CA GLY A 328 -12.63 13.03 -33.07
C GLY A 328 -11.61 13.84 -32.29
N GLN A 329 -10.99 14.81 -32.96
CA GLN A 329 -9.96 15.66 -32.38
C GLN A 329 -10.54 17.02 -32.01
N SER A 330 -10.01 17.58 -30.90
CA SER A 330 -10.31 18.93 -30.41
C SER A 330 -9.05 19.58 -29.85
N LEU A 331 -9.16 20.82 -29.40
CA LEU A 331 -8.11 21.48 -28.63
C LEU A 331 -8.41 21.34 -27.15
N GLY A 332 -7.40 20.92 -26.40
CA GLY A 332 -7.46 20.90 -24.94
C GLY A 332 -7.35 22.30 -24.32
N ASP A 333 -7.51 22.41 -23.01
CA ASP A 333 -7.45 23.68 -22.26
C ASP A 333 -6.11 24.43 -22.44
N ASP A 334 -5.04 23.68 -22.73
CA ASP A 334 -3.70 24.23 -23.00
C ASP A 334 -3.49 24.58 -24.50
N GLY A 335 -4.54 24.54 -25.33
CA GLY A 335 -4.49 24.82 -26.75
C GLY A 335 -3.79 23.76 -27.60
N LYS A 336 -3.41 22.60 -27.01
CA LYS A 336 -2.79 21.50 -27.73
C LYS A 336 -3.83 20.50 -28.23
N PRO A 337 -3.56 19.80 -29.35
CA PRO A 337 -4.49 18.80 -29.87
C PRO A 337 -4.69 17.65 -28.89
N VAL A 338 -5.95 17.30 -28.64
CA VAL A 338 -6.40 16.14 -27.89
C VAL A 338 -7.36 15.32 -28.74
N GLU A 339 -7.42 14.02 -28.49
CA GLU A 339 -8.41 13.14 -29.11
C GLU A 339 -9.38 12.65 -28.05
N ARG A 340 -10.68 12.82 -28.31
CA ARG A 340 -11.74 12.33 -27.43
C ARG A 340 -12.01 10.87 -27.70
N VAL A 341 -11.80 10.03 -26.69
CA VAL A 341 -11.92 8.58 -26.80
C VAL A 341 -12.70 8.00 -25.63
N GLN A 342 -13.35 6.86 -25.85
CA GLN A 342 -14.05 6.09 -24.83
C GLN A 342 -13.67 4.63 -24.94
N ILE A 343 -13.44 3.99 -23.79
CA ILE A 343 -13.16 2.53 -23.73
C ILE A 343 -14.48 1.79 -23.96
N THR A 344 -14.46 0.84 -24.89
CA THR A 344 -15.59 -0.02 -25.24
C THR A 344 -15.21 -1.48 -25.04
N CYS A 345 -16.20 -2.28 -24.66
CA CYS A 345 -16.14 -3.73 -24.67
C CYS A 345 -16.69 -4.25 -25.99
N VAL A 346 -15.96 -5.16 -26.62
CA VAL A 346 -16.39 -5.83 -27.85
C VAL A 346 -16.68 -7.27 -27.52
N ARG A 347 -17.89 -7.71 -27.85
CA ARG A 347 -18.34 -9.10 -27.71
C ARG A 347 -19.17 -9.49 -28.93
N ASP A 348 -18.86 -10.58 -29.59
CA ASP A 348 -19.55 -11.06 -30.80
C ASP A 348 -19.67 -9.99 -31.90
N GLY A 349 -18.65 -9.15 -32.04
CA GLY A 349 -18.62 -8.05 -33.01
C GLY A 349 -19.41 -6.79 -32.62
N ILE A 350 -20.07 -6.79 -31.46
CA ILE A 350 -20.83 -5.63 -30.94
C ILE A 350 -19.93 -4.89 -29.95
N ALA A 351 -19.73 -3.58 -30.19
CA ALA A 351 -18.99 -2.70 -29.31
C ALA A 351 -19.96 -1.87 -28.45
N LEU A 352 -19.86 -1.99 -27.13
CA LEU A 352 -20.62 -1.21 -26.15
C LEU A 352 -19.67 -0.48 -25.21
N PRO A 353 -20.03 0.73 -24.73
CA PRO A 353 -19.28 1.40 -23.69
C PRO A 353 -19.07 0.50 -22.46
N LEU A 354 -17.86 0.51 -21.86
CA LEU A 354 -17.56 -0.34 -20.70
C LEU A 354 -18.55 -0.12 -19.53
N ARG A 355 -19.14 1.06 -19.40
CA ARG A 355 -20.17 1.33 -18.39
C ARG A 355 -21.43 0.44 -18.52
N CYS A 356 -21.69 -0.12 -19.69
CA CYS A 356 -22.83 -1.02 -19.95
C CYS A 356 -22.57 -2.47 -19.47
N GLU A 357 -21.32 -2.80 -19.11
CA GLU A 357 -20.95 -4.12 -18.60
C GLU A 357 -21.36 -4.30 -17.13
N SER A 358 -21.34 -5.56 -16.67
CA SER A 358 -21.60 -5.88 -15.26
C SER A 358 -20.54 -5.27 -14.34
N GLU A 359 -20.85 -5.06 -13.06
CA GLU A 359 -19.91 -4.55 -12.07
C GLU A 359 -18.67 -5.45 -11.94
N GLY A 360 -18.84 -6.77 -12.07
CA GLY A 360 -17.73 -7.72 -12.03
C GLY A 360 -16.76 -7.54 -13.21
N ILE A 361 -17.25 -7.30 -14.42
CA ILE A 361 -16.40 -7.02 -15.60
C ILE A 361 -15.70 -5.68 -15.44
N LYS A 362 -16.41 -4.63 -15.00
CA LYS A 362 -15.79 -3.32 -14.73
C LYS A 362 -14.66 -3.43 -13.72
N LYS A 363 -14.90 -4.14 -12.60
CA LYS A 363 -13.89 -4.38 -11.58
C LYS A 363 -12.71 -5.19 -12.13
N LEU A 364 -12.98 -6.28 -12.85
CA LEU A 364 -11.91 -7.08 -13.45
C LEU A 364 -11.03 -6.22 -14.37
N VAL A 365 -11.62 -5.42 -15.24
CA VAL A 365 -10.90 -4.51 -16.13
C VAL A 365 -10.07 -3.48 -15.32
N SER A 366 -10.63 -2.92 -14.25
CA SER A 366 -9.94 -1.90 -13.43
C SER A 366 -8.68 -2.43 -12.73
N ILE A 367 -8.69 -3.70 -12.30
CA ILE A 367 -7.55 -4.30 -11.59
C ILE A 367 -6.65 -5.14 -12.49
N LEU A 368 -7.06 -5.43 -13.74
CA LEU A 368 -6.37 -6.40 -14.60
C LEU A 368 -4.92 -6.02 -14.87
N MET A 369 -4.63 -4.74 -15.09
CA MET A 369 -3.25 -4.28 -15.31
C MET A 369 -2.38 -4.49 -14.06
N LEU A 370 -2.95 -4.28 -12.87
CA LEU A 370 -2.26 -4.51 -11.60
C LEU A 370 -1.95 -6.00 -11.41
N LEU A 371 -2.87 -6.89 -11.78
CA LEU A 371 -2.66 -8.35 -11.72
C LEU A 371 -1.60 -8.80 -12.74
N ILE A 372 -1.57 -8.19 -13.93
CA ILE A 372 -0.51 -8.40 -14.92
C ILE A 372 0.85 -7.96 -14.34
N ASP A 373 0.88 -6.86 -13.62
CA ASP A 373 2.11 -6.40 -12.96
C ASP A 373 2.55 -7.36 -11.85
N VAL A 374 1.63 -7.88 -11.03
CA VAL A 374 1.94 -8.95 -10.04
C VAL A 374 2.49 -10.21 -10.72
N TYR A 375 1.95 -10.57 -11.88
CA TYR A 375 2.45 -11.72 -12.64
C TYR A 375 3.87 -11.49 -13.15
N ALA A 376 4.17 -10.30 -13.70
CA ALA A 376 5.38 -10.04 -14.46
C ALA A 376 6.53 -9.42 -13.66
N LYS A 377 6.23 -8.54 -12.66
CA LYS A 377 7.21 -7.71 -11.97
C LYS A 377 7.47 -8.18 -10.55
N PRO A 378 8.71 -8.54 -10.19
CA PRO A 378 9.06 -8.92 -8.82
C PRO A 378 8.87 -7.80 -7.78
N SER A 379 8.98 -6.54 -8.20
CA SER A 379 8.80 -5.35 -7.37
C SER A 379 7.32 -4.99 -7.14
N ALA A 380 6.40 -5.48 -7.98
CA ALA A 380 4.98 -5.16 -7.85
C ALA A 380 4.42 -5.63 -6.50
N CYS A 381 3.76 -4.72 -5.80
CA CYS A 381 3.01 -4.98 -4.58
C CYS A 381 1.61 -4.37 -4.71
N VAL A 382 0.62 -5.23 -4.81
CA VAL A 382 -0.77 -4.83 -5.05
C VAL A 382 -1.62 -5.25 -3.86
N ALA A 383 -2.34 -4.30 -3.26
CA ALA A 383 -3.29 -4.57 -2.19
C ALA A 383 -4.71 -4.23 -2.65
N VAL A 384 -5.63 -5.19 -2.53
CA VAL A 384 -7.02 -5.06 -3.02
C VAL A 384 -7.99 -5.42 -1.91
N ASP A 385 -8.87 -4.48 -1.57
CA ASP A 385 -9.98 -4.78 -0.67
C ASP A 385 -11.12 -5.45 -1.44
N GLU A 386 -11.73 -6.48 -0.82
CA GLU A 386 -12.83 -7.26 -1.40
C GLU A 386 -12.54 -7.72 -2.84
N LEU A 387 -11.40 -8.37 -3.07
CA LEU A 387 -10.98 -8.82 -4.41
C LEU A 387 -12.07 -9.65 -5.12
N ASP A 388 -12.86 -10.40 -4.37
CA ASP A 388 -13.91 -11.29 -4.84
C ASP A 388 -15.24 -10.60 -5.22
N SER A 389 -15.42 -9.33 -4.82
CA SER A 389 -16.67 -8.62 -5.09
C SER A 389 -16.95 -8.54 -6.59
N GLY A 390 -18.07 -9.13 -7.02
CA GLY A 390 -18.51 -9.15 -8.42
C GLY A 390 -17.76 -10.12 -9.34
N ILE A 391 -16.71 -10.80 -8.86
CA ILE A 391 -15.97 -11.80 -9.65
C ILE A 391 -16.49 -13.21 -9.33
N PHE A 392 -16.78 -13.99 -10.39
CA PHE A 392 -17.23 -15.36 -10.25
C PHE A 392 -16.19 -16.23 -9.52
N GLU A 393 -16.62 -16.99 -8.54
CA GLU A 393 -15.72 -17.70 -7.61
C GLU A 393 -14.70 -18.63 -8.27
N PHE A 394 -15.11 -19.36 -9.32
CA PHE A 394 -14.19 -20.25 -10.04
C PHE A 394 -13.12 -19.46 -10.80
N LEU A 395 -13.53 -18.36 -11.46
CA LEU A 395 -12.60 -17.46 -12.15
C LEU A 395 -11.57 -16.85 -11.18
N LEU A 396 -12.03 -16.42 -10.01
CA LEU A 396 -11.14 -15.94 -8.96
C LEU A 396 -10.14 -17.01 -8.53
N GLY A 397 -10.62 -18.25 -8.39
CA GLY A 397 -9.79 -19.40 -8.04
C GLY A 397 -8.69 -19.65 -9.07
N GLU A 398 -9.05 -19.75 -10.35
CA GLU A 398 -8.09 -19.96 -11.45
C GLU A 398 -7.06 -18.83 -11.54
N LEU A 399 -7.52 -17.58 -11.42
CA LEU A 399 -6.64 -16.40 -11.40
C LEU A 399 -5.61 -16.47 -10.28
N LEU A 400 -6.05 -16.78 -9.05
CA LEU A 400 -5.16 -16.86 -7.90
C LEU A 400 -4.19 -18.04 -8.01
N GLN A 401 -4.62 -19.17 -8.60
CA GLN A 401 -3.74 -20.30 -8.85
C GLN A 401 -2.64 -19.94 -9.85
N VAL A 402 -2.97 -19.30 -10.96
CA VAL A 402 -1.98 -18.85 -11.97
C VAL A 402 -0.99 -17.87 -11.34
N LEU A 403 -1.48 -16.88 -10.56
CA LEU A 403 -0.60 -15.92 -9.89
C LEU A 403 0.28 -16.59 -8.83
N LYS A 404 -0.22 -17.60 -8.11
CA LYS A 404 0.55 -18.36 -7.12
C LYS A 404 1.68 -19.16 -7.77
N GLU A 405 1.42 -19.82 -8.88
CA GLU A 405 2.35 -20.74 -9.53
C GLU A 405 3.40 -20.01 -10.39
N HIS A 406 3.00 -18.94 -11.06
CA HIS A 406 3.81 -18.28 -12.08
C HIS A 406 4.06 -16.80 -11.84
N GLY A 407 3.38 -16.18 -10.88
CA GLY A 407 3.57 -14.78 -10.54
C GLY A 407 4.93 -14.51 -9.90
N ARG A 408 5.32 -13.24 -9.88
CA ARG A 408 6.61 -12.78 -9.35
C ARG A 408 6.46 -11.70 -8.28
N GLY A 409 5.36 -10.96 -8.27
CA GLY A 409 5.06 -9.87 -7.35
C GLY A 409 4.34 -10.31 -6.07
N GLN A 410 3.81 -9.32 -5.37
CA GLN A 410 3.02 -9.49 -4.14
C GLN A 410 1.57 -9.09 -4.38
N LEU A 411 0.63 -9.95 -3.97
CA LEU A 411 -0.80 -9.65 -3.93
C LEU A 411 -1.31 -9.83 -2.50
N ILE A 412 -1.83 -8.76 -1.92
CA ILE A 412 -2.46 -8.74 -0.61
C ILE A 412 -3.94 -8.43 -0.83
N PHE A 413 -4.84 -9.27 -0.34
CA PHE A 413 -6.26 -9.03 -0.58
C PHE A 413 -7.13 -9.42 0.61
N THR A 414 -8.28 -8.78 0.71
CA THR A 414 -9.38 -9.25 1.54
C THR A 414 -10.43 -9.92 0.66
N ALA A 415 -11.12 -10.91 1.20
CA ALA A 415 -12.21 -11.58 0.51
C ALA A 415 -13.21 -12.18 1.48
N HIS A 416 -14.42 -12.42 0.97
CA HIS A 416 -15.49 -13.16 1.64
C HIS A 416 -15.72 -14.53 1.01
N ASN A 417 -15.41 -14.68 -0.26
CA ASN A 417 -15.52 -15.92 -0.99
C ASN A 417 -14.53 -16.96 -0.47
N LEU A 418 -15.01 -18.18 -0.27
CA LEU A 418 -14.20 -19.24 0.34
C LEU A 418 -13.37 -20.08 -0.66
N ARG A 419 -13.51 -19.84 -1.97
CA ARG A 419 -12.76 -20.57 -3.00
C ARG A 419 -11.25 -20.40 -2.88
N PRO A 420 -10.69 -19.22 -2.58
CA PRO A 420 -9.25 -19.07 -2.36
C PRO A 420 -8.70 -19.91 -1.20
N LEU A 421 -9.54 -20.26 -0.20
CA LEU A 421 -9.15 -21.15 0.91
C LEU A 421 -8.87 -22.59 0.47
N GLU A 422 -9.36 -22.98 -0.71
CA GLU A 422 -9.11 -24.30 -1.30
C GLU A 422 -7.82 -24.35 -2.11
N ILE A 423 -7.34 -23.18 -2.58
CA ILE A 423 -6.26 -23.05 -3.57
C ILE A 423 -4.95 -22.58 -2.92
N LEU A 424 -5.06 -21.60 -2.02
CA LEU A 424 -3.90 -21.00 -1.39
C LEU A 424 -3.39 -21.83 -0.22
N ASP A 425 -2.07 -21.73 0.02
CA ASP A 425 -1.42 -22.42 1.13
C ASP A 425 -1.79 -21.79 2.48
N LYS A 426 -1.77 -22.59 3.55
CA LYS A 426 -2.02 -22.11 4.92
C LYS A 426 -1.15 -20.91 5.32
N GLY A 427 0.08 -20.86 4.81
CA GLY A 427 1.01 -19.78 5.04
C GLY A 427 0.58 -18.44 4.44
N SER A 428 -0.25 -18.49 3.41
CA SER A 428 -0.77 -17.34 2.65
C SER A 428 -2.06 -16.77 3.22
N LEU A 429 -2.66 -17.40 4.22
CA LEU A 429 -4.00 -17.04 4.69
C LEU A 429 -3.98 -16.59 6.15
N TYR A 430 -4.56 -15.43 6.39
CA TYR A 430 -4.82 -14.86 7.71
C TYR A 430 -6.30 -14.80 7.99
N PHE A 431 -6.64 -15.03 9.26
CA PHE A 431 -8.00 -14.95 9.75
C PHE A 431 -8.05 -13.88 10.86
N THR A 432 -9.02 -12.99 10.76
CA THR A 432 -9.26 -12.01 11.80
C THR A 432 -9.96 -12.68 12.99
N THR A 433 -9.73 -12.14 14.19
CA THR A 433 -10.30 -12.64 15.43
C THR A 433 -11.15 -11.57 16.09
N THR A 434 -11.96 -11.94 17.07
CA THR A 434 -12.68 -10.98 17.92
C THR A 434 -11.76 -10.31 18.94
N ASN A 435 -10.57 -10.88 19.21
CA ASN A 435 -9.60 -10.34 20.16
C ASN A 435 -8.84 -9.14 19.54
N PRO A 436 -8.96 -7.91 20.05
CA PRO A 436 -8.26 -6.74 19.54
C PRO A 436 -6.74 -6.80 19.76
N ASP A 437 -6.26 -7.58 20.74
CA ASP A 437 -4.82 -7.71 21.08
C ASP A 437 -4.09 -8.77 20.24
N ASN A 438 -4.84 -9.64 19.55
CA ASN A 438 -4.31 -10.65 18.65
C ASN A 438 -5.21 -10.76 17.40
N ARG A 439 -5.28 -9.66 16.64
CA ARG A 439 -6.30 -9.48 15.59
C ARG A 439 -6.15 -10.41 14.40
N TYR A 440 -4.95 -10.84 14.07
CA TYR A 440 -4.68 -11.67 12.88
C TYR A 440 -3.96 -12.94 13.26
N ILE A 441 -4.54 -14.09 12.92
CA ILE A 441 -3.98 -15.40 13.19
C ILE A 441 -3.87 -16.23 11.91
N LYS A 442 -2.94 -17.18 11.92
CA LYS A 442 -2.93 -18.32 10.99
C LYS A 442 -3.49 -19.53 11.71
N PHE A 443 -4.29 -20.34 11.04
CA PHE A 443 -4.86 -21.52 11.66
C PHE A 443 -3.77 -22.54 12.04
N ARG A 444 -3.83 -23.02 13.27
CA ARG A 444 -3.04 -24.14 13.76
C ARG A 444 -3.78 -25.45 13.46
N GLY A 445 -3.05 -26.51 13.13
CA GLY A 445 -3.60 -27.86 13.04
C GLY A 445 -3.31 -28.59 11.78
N SER A 446 -3.33 -29.90 11.93
CA SER A 446 -2.96 -31.08 11.16
C SER A 446 -2.57 -30.93 9.69
N ARG A 447 -1.60 -31.78 9.37
CA ARG A 447 -0.99 -32.16 8.08
C ARG A 447 -1.83 -31.85 6.85
N GLU A 448 -1.24 -31.26 5.90
CA GLU A 448 -1.38 -30.94 4.47
C GLU A 448 -2.65 -31.33 3.67
N LYS A 449 -3.54 -32.18 4.15
CA LYS A 449 -4.69 -32.69 3.38
C LYS A 449 -6.07 -32.17 3.79
N ASN A 450 -6.18 -31.32 4.82
CA ASN A 450 -7.48 -30.79 5.21
C ASN A 450 -7.73 -29.44 4.51
N ASN A 451 -8.74 -29.42 3.67
CA ASN A 451 -9.30 -28.24 3.03
C ASN A 451 -9.50 -27.11 4.06
N LEU A 452 -8.77 -26.00 3.89
CA LEU A 452 -8.82 -24.84 4.79
C LEU A 452 -10.23 -24.23 4.88
N ARG A 453 -11.02 -24.34 3.81
CA ARG A 453 -12.44 -23.95 3.81
C ARG A 453 -13.20 -24.70 4.91
N ASN A 454 -13.05 -26.03 4.98
CA ASN A 454 -13.71 -26.82 6.02
C ASN A 454 -13.19 -26.50 7.43
N GLN A 455 -11.90 -26.20 7.57
CA GLN A 455 -11.32 -25.76 8.85
C GLN A 455 -11.88 -24.42 9.27
N TYR A 456 -12.03 -23.46 8.35
CA TYR A 456 -12.61 -22.15 8.61
C TYR A 456 -14.09 -22.27 9.00
N LEU A 457 -14.89 -23.01 8.26
CA LEU A 457 -16.31 -23.26 8.61
C LEU A 457 -16.45 -23.96 9.95
N ARG A 458 -15.55 -24.92 10.26
CA ARG A 458 -15.53 -25.57 11.58
C ARG A 458 -15.15 -24.58 12.69
N ALA A 459 -14.18 -23.71 12.45
CA ALA A 459 -13.77 -22.71 13.45
C ALA A 459 -14.87 -21.69 13.75
N ILE A 460 -15.69 -21.34 12.73
CA ILE A 460 -16.87 -20.50 12.91
C ILE A 460 -17.93 -21.20 13.75
N ASN A 461 -18.26 -22.46 13.44
CA ASN A 461 -19.38 -23.16 14.03
C ASN A 461 -19.05 -23.81 15.38
N LEU A 462 -17.82 -24.31 15.56
CA LEU A 462 -17.43 -25.14 16.71
C LEU A 462 -16.23 -24.57 17.48
N GLY A 463 -15.61 -23.50 17.01
CA GLY A 463 -14.39 -22.98 17.60
C GLY A 463 -13.18 -23.89 17.35
N GLY A 464 -12.30 -24.03 18.36
CA GLY A 464 -11.13 -24.92 18.31
C GLY A 464 -9.85 -24.27 17.80
N GLN A 465 -9.85 -22.95 17.59
CA GLN A 465 -8.66 -22.14 17.39
C GLN A 465 -8.27 -21.42 18.69
N PRO A 466 -7.01 -20.99 18.85
CA PRO A 466 -6.59 -20.26 20.06
C PRO A 466 -7.38 -19.00 20.34
N GLU A 467 -7.93 -18.39 19.28
CA GLU A 467 -8.74 -17.17 19.33
C GLU A 467 -10.08 -17.41 18.64
N THR A 468 -11.11 -16.70 19.10
CA THR A 468 -12.43 -16.73 18.46
C THR A 468 -12.41 -15.94 17.16
N VAL A 469 -12.71 -16.62 16.03
CA VAL A 469 -12.69 -16.01 14.69
C VAL A 469 -14.03 -15.42 14.26
N TYR A 470 -15.12 -15.76 14.97
CA TYR A 470 -16.46 -15.30 14.68
C TYR A 470 -17.25 -15.08 15.98
N GLY A 471 -17.83 -13.90 16.14
CA GLY A 471 -18.81 -13.62 17.21
C GLY A 471 -20.13 -14.31 16.83
N PRO A 472 -20.61 -15.28 17.61
CA PRO A 472 -21.80 -16.03 17.24
C PRO A 472 -23.02 -15.11 17.13
N THR A 473 -23.82 -15.31 16.09
CA THR A 473 -25.14 -14.71 15.92
C THR A 473 -26.19 -15.77 16.21
N ASN A 474 -27.30 -15.37 16.84
CA ASN A 474 -28.39 -16.24 17.12
C ASN A 474 -29.60 -15.83 16.26
N SER A 475 -30.15 -16.77 15.48
CA SER A 475 -31.30 -16.49 14.61
C SER A 475 -32.54 -16.06 15.39
N PHE A 476 -32.70 -16.59 16.60
CA PHE A 476 -33.83 -16.22 17.48
C PHE A 476 -33.73 -14.75 17.95
N ASP A 477 -32.53 -14.31 18.32
CA ASP A 477 -32.30 -12.91 18.72
C ASP A 477 -32.47 -11.96 17.52
N ILE A 478 -32.09 -12.39 16.34
CA ILE A 478 -32.28 -11.63 15.09
C ILE A 478 -33.78 -11.50 14.78
N ASP A 479 -34.53 -12.60 14.86
CA ASP A 479 -35.96 -12.60 14.61
C ASP A 479 -36.70 -11.70 15.61
N GLY A 480 -36.41 -11.83 16.91
CA GLY A 480 -36.95 -10.96 17.95
C GLY A 480 -36.67 -9.48 17.69
N ALA A 481 -35.42 -9.13 17.31
CA ALA A 481 -35.07 -7.76 16.99
C ALA A 481 -35.81 -7.21 15.74
N PHE A 482 -36.02 -8.03 14.70
CA PHE A 482 -36.86 -7.66 13.56
C PHE A 482 -38.34 -7.48 13.95
N TYR A 483 -38.87 -8.35 14.83
CA TYR A 483 -40.21 -8.23 15.32
C TYR A 483 -40.42 -6.91 16.11
N ASP A 484 -39.56 -6.63 17.08
CA ASP A 484 -39.61 -5.42 17.88
C ASP A 484 -39.47 -4.14 17.04
N ALA A 485 -38.62 -4.17 16.03
CA ALA A 485 -38.43 -3.04 15.10
C ALA A 485 -39.60 -2.85 14.14
N GLY A 486 -40.24 -3.93 13.71
CA GLY A 486 -41.36 -3.93 12.78
C GLY A 486 -42.72 -3.65 13.42
N PHE A 487 -42.85 -3.99 14.71
CA PHE A 487 -44.07 -3.84 15.49
C PHE A 487 -43.78 -3.16 16.84
N PRO A 488 -43.34 -1.86 16.77
CA PRO A 488 -43.09 -1.13 18.03
C PRO A 488 -44.36 -1.06 18.86
N GLU A 489 -44.27 -1.41 20.17
CA GLU A 489 -45.40 -1.21 21.08
C GLU A 489 -45.78 0.26 21.05
N GLU A 490 -47.06 0.55 20.77
CA GLU A 490 -47.61 1.90 20.89
C GLU A 490 -47.55 2.29 22.39
N GLY A 491 -46.57 3.15 22.75
CA GLY A 491 -46.37 3.68 24.09
C GLY A 491 -47.34 4.82 24.42
#